data_3171e76af9ba018586f673e00b5b8275
#
_entry.id   3171e76af9ba018586f673e00b5b8275
#
_cell.length_a   1.000
_cell.length_b   1.000
_cell.length_c   1.000
_cell.angle_alpha   90.00
_cell.angle_beta   90.00
_cell.angle_gamma   90.00
#
_symmetry.space_group_name_H-M   'P 1'
#
loop_
_entity.id
_entity.type
_entity.pdbx_description
1 polymer ?
#
loop_
_entity_poly.entity_id
_entity_poly.type
_entity_poly.pdbx_seq_one_letter_code
_entity_poly.pdbx_strand_id
1 'polypeptide(L)'
;EYKEEAVELIRANCEKARTEAVTIVPGKAPETFAQVSVHRPDRAFIGGTTGQMREILDELFRLNPDIRIVINLIALESLTVLMSYLKERGIEAEILSMQIAKAEKIGSSHLMKGQNPIYIISLGGNEA
;
A
#
# COMPACT_ATOMS: atom_id res chain seq x y z
N GLU A 1 4.38 -8.35 -5.78
CA GLU A 1 5.47 -8.50 -4.78
C GLU A 1 6.74 -9.03 -5.46
N TYR A 2 7.90 -8.45 -5.15
CA TYR A 2 9.17 -8.80 -5.82
C TYR A 2 10.09 -9.69 -4.98
N LYS A 3 9.88 -9.75 -3.66
CA LYS A 3 10.68 -10.58 -2.77
C LYS A 3 10.17 -12.03 -2.83
N GLU A 4 11.03 -12.95 -3.20
CA GLU A 4 10.67 -14.36 -3.36
C GLU A 4 10.07 -14.96 -2.08
N GLU A 5 10.67 -14.68 -0.92
CA GLU A 5 10.15 -15.15 0.38
C GLU A 5 8.73 -14.65 0.67
N ALA A 6 8.41 -13.40 0.29
CA ALA A 6 7.08 -12.85 0.47
C ALA A 6 6.08 -13.43 -0.54
N VAL A 7 6.50 -13.71 -1.77
CA VAL A 7 5.69 -14.41 -2.77
C VAL A 7 5.31 -15.80 -2.28
N GLU A 8 6.27 -16.55 -1.74
CA GLU A 8 6.01 -17.89 -1.18
C GLU A 8 5.07 -17.83 0.04
N LEU A 9 5.24 -16.83 0.89
CA LEU A 9 4.34 -16.62 2.03
C LEU A 9 2.90 -16.32 1.57
N ILE A 10 2.72 -15.53 0.53
CA ILE A 10 1.39 -15.27 -0.03
C ILE A 10 0.78 -16.57 -0.57
N ARG A 11 1.55 -17.40 -1.30
CA ARG A 11 1.09 -18.71 -1.78
C ARG A 11 0.60 -19.59 -0.64
N ALA A 12 1.44 -19.76 0.40
CA ALA A 12 1.10 -20.56 1.57
C ALA A 12 -0.16 -20.04 2.29
N ASN A 13 -0.33 -18.71 2.38
CA ASN A 13 -1.51 -18.11 2.96
C ASN A 13 -2.77 -18.36 2.12
N CYS A 14 -2.69 -18.29 0.79
CA CYS A 14 -3.80 -18.61 -0.10
C CYS A 14 -4.22 -20.08 0.02
N GLU A 15 -3.28 -20.99 0.08
CA GLU A 15 -3.54 -22.42 0.30
C GLU A 15 -4.23 -22.68 1.64
N LYS A 16 -3.69 -22.08 2.71
CA LYS A 16 -4.27 -22.18 4.07
C LYS A 16 -5.68 -21.61 4.14
N ALA A 17 -5.92 -20.51 3.47
CA ALA A 17 -7.24 -19.88 3.38
C ALA A 17 -8.17 -20.57 2.37
N ARG A 18 -7.69 -21.52 1.60
CA ARG A 18 -8.42 -22.20 0.50
C ARG A 18 -9.07 -21.21 -0.45
N THR A 19 -8.32 -20.18 -0.86
CA THR A 19 -8.81 -19.14 -1.78
C THR A 19 -8.09 -19.21 -3.13
N GLU A 20 -8.85 -19.11 -4.21
CA GLU A 20 -8.36 -18.94 -5.58
C GLU A 20 -8.54 -17.50 -6.09
N ALA A 21 -9.08 -16.61 -5.25
CA ALA A 21 -9.40 -15.23 -5.62
C ALA A 21 -8.16 -14.32 -5.71
N VAL A 22 -6.97 -14.81 -5.38
CA VAL A 22 -5.72 -14.02 -5.37
C VAL A 22 -4.84 -14.42 -6.55
N THR A 23 -4.57 -13.48 -7.43
CA THR A 23 -3.56 -13.63 -8.50
C THR A 23 -2.25 -13.04 -8.01
N ILE A 24 -1.20 -13.86 -7.94
CA ILE A 24 0.13 -13.43 -7.52
C ILE A 24 0.95 -13.10 -8.74
N VAL A 25 1.46 -11.86 -8.81
CA VAL A 25 2.35 -11.40 -9.87
C VAL A 25 3.71 -11.08 -9.26
N PRO A 26 4.71 -11.96 -9.41
CA PRO A 26 6.06 -11.69 -8.93
C PRO A 26 6.72 -10.58 -9.74
N GLY A 27 7.34 -9.61 -9.04
CA GLY A 27 8.06 -8.51 -9.65
C GLY A 27 7.76 -7.17 -9.01
N LYS A 28 8.37 -6.12 -9.54
CA LYS A 28 8.20 -4.75 -9.05
C LYS A 28 7.06 -4.04 -9.77
N ALA A 29 6.32 -3.23 -9.01
CA ALA A 29 5.41 -2.25 -9.58
C ALA A 29 6.19 -0.98 -9.97
N PRO A 30 5.83 -0.30 -11.08
CA PRO A 30 4.69 -0.59 -11.96
C PRO A 30 4.99 -1.57 -13.10
N GLU A 31 6.22 -2.06 -13.27
CA GLU A 31 6.66 -2.83 -14.45
C GLU A 31 5.79 -4.09 -14.68
N THR A 32 5.30 -4.68 -13.60
CA THR A 32 4.45 -5.88 -13.66
C THR A 32 2.97 -5.59 -13.90
N PHE A 33 2.54 -4.35 -13.94
CA PHE A 33 1.13 -4.01 -14.14
C PHE A 33 0.60 -4.46 -15.50
N ALA A 34 1.43 -4.51 -16.53
CA ALA A 34 1.06 -5.05 -17.83
C ALA A 34 0.59 -6.52 -17.77
N GLN A 35 1.05 -7.27 -16.77
CA GLN A 35 0.64 -8.68 -16.55
C GLN A 35 -0.73 -8.78 -15.85
N VAL A 36 -1.20 -7.68 -15.22
CA VAL A 36 -2.46 -7.62 -14.48
C VAL A 36 -3.54 -6.87 -15.26
N SER A 37 -3.20 -6.28 -16.41
CA SER A 37 -4.04 -5.35 -17.20
C SER A 37 -5.27 -5.97 -17.86
N VAL A 38 -5.54 -7.25 -17.64
CA VAL A 38 -6.75 -7.92 -18.14
C VAL A 38 -8.02 -7.34 -17.48
N HIS A 39 -7.89 -6.73 -16.30
CA HIS A 39 -8.99 -6.14 -15.57
C HIS A 39 -8.64 -4.72 -15.11
N ARG A 40 -9.56 -3.79 -15.32
CA ARG A 40 -9.47 -2.43 -14.79
C ARG A 40 -9.60 -2.48 -13.26
N PRO A 41 -8.57 -2.13 -12.48
CA PRO A 41 -8.65 -2.21 -11.03
C PRO A 41 -9.58 -1.11 -10.46
N ASP A 42 -10.46 -1.47 -9.54
CA ASP A 42 -11.33 -0.51 -8.84
C ASP A 42 -10.72 0.00 -7.54
N ARG A 43 -9.84 -0.80 -6.95
CA ARG A 43 -9.21 -0.53 -5.67
C ARG A 43 -7.73 -0.89 -5.74
N ALA A 44 -6.89 -0.07 -5.10
CA ALA A 44 -5.49 -0.38 -4.90
C ALA A 44 -5.08 -0.12 -3.45
N PHE A 45 -4.25 -0.99 -2.90
CA PHE A 45 -3.57 -0.78 -1.64
C PHE A 45 -2.06 -0.78 -1.87
N ILE A 46 -1.37 0.25 -1.36
CA ILE A 46 0.07 0.42 -1.51
C ILE A 46 0.70 0.40 -0.11
N GLY A 47 1.45 -0.66 0.21
CA GLY A 47 2.17 -0.81 1.47
C GLY A 47 3.65 -0.44 1.40
N GLY A 48 4.17 -0.18 0.19
CA GLY A 48 5.54 0.24 -0.06
C GLY A 48 5.78 0.42 -1.55
N THR A 49 6.70 1.29 -1.94
CA THR A 49 6.88 1.71 -3.34
C THR A 49 8.31 1.55 -3.85
N THR A 50 9.25 1.21 -3.00
CA THR A 50 10.69 1.16 -3.37
C THR A 50 11.20 2.40 -4.13
N GLY A 51 10.60 3.58 -3.83
CA GLY A 51 10.95 4.86 -4.48
C GLY A 51 10.17 5.21 -5.74
N GLN A 52 9.30 4.31 -6.25
CA GLN A 52 8.55 4.50 -7.51
C GLN A 52 7.10 4.95 -7.28
N MET A 53 6.87 5.77 -6.25
CA MET A 53 5.51 6.24 -5.89
C MET A 53 4.79 6.91 -7.04
N ARG A 54 5.46 7.83 -7.73
CA ARG A 54 4.86 8.62 -8.82
C ARG A 54 4.47 7.74 -10.00
N GLU A 55 5.38 6.88 -10.42
CA GLU A 55 5.19 5.97 -11.55
C GLU A 55 4.06 4.98 -11.28
N ILE A 56 3.97 4.48 -10.04
CA ILE A 56 2.89 3.58 -9.63
C ILE A 56 1.54 4.29 -9.67
N LEU A 57 1.45 5.52 -9.15
CA LEU A 57 0.21 6.29 -9.15
C LEU A 57 -0.21 6.69 -10.56
N ASP A 58 0.72 7.15 -11.39
CA ASP A 58 0.45 7.50 -12.79
C ASP A 58 -0.11 6.31 -13.55
N GLU A 59 0.47 5.13 -13.36
CA GLU A 59 0.01 3.92 -14.03
C GLU A 59 -1.36 3.44 -13.51
N LEU A 60 -1.60 3.52 -12.20
CA LEU A 60 -2.91 3.17 -11.62
C LEU A 60 -4.02 4.09 -12.16
N PHE A 61 -3.80 5.42 -12.20
CA PHE A 61 -4.77 6.36 -12.76
C PHE A 61 -4.91 6.21 -14.29
N ARG A 62 -3.87 5.80 -15.00
CA ARG A 62 -3.97 5.46 -16.43
C ARG A 62 -4.87 4.24 -16.66
N LEU A 63 -4.75 3.22 -15.81
CA LEU A 63 -5.57 2.01 -15.89
C LEU A 63 -7.04 2.29 -15.52
N ASN A 64 -7.25 3.08 -14.49
CA ASN A 64 -8.58 3.50 -14.05
C ASN A 64 -8.55 4.88 -13.40
N PRO A 65 -9.01 5.93 -14.09
CA PRO A 65 -9.07 7.29 -13.51
C PRO A 65 -9.94 7.40 -12.24
N ASP A 66 -10.90 6.49 -12.05
CA ASP A 66 -11.82 6.47 -10.91
C ASP A 66 -11.37 5.51 -9.80
N ILE A 67 -10.14 5.02 -9.86
CA ILE A 67 -9.63 4.06 -8.86
C ILE A 67 -9.56 4.67 -7.46
N ARG A 68 -10.00 3.93 -6.44
CA ARG A 68 -9.77 4.29 -5.04
C ARG A 68 -8.45 3.70 -4.58
N ILE A 69 -7.55 4.54 -4.06
CA ILE A 69 -6.22 4.13 -3.63
C ILE A 69 -6.07 4.41 -2.14
N VAL A 70 -5.55 3.43 -1.40
CA VAL A 70 -5.14 3.58 0.00
C VAL A 70 -3.65 3.30 0.09
N ILE A 71 -2.91 4.20 0.73
CA ILE A 71 -1.45 4.13 0.84
C ILE A 71 -1.05 4.18 2.31
N ASN A 72 -0.25 3.22 2.76
CA ASN A 72 0.36 3.24 4.08
C ASN A 72 1.82 3.67 3.97
N LEU A 73 2.20 4.72 4.72
CA LEU A 73 3.55 5.25 4.76
C LEU A 73 4.05 5.36 6.20
N ILE A 74 5.35 5.08 6.38
CA ILE A 74 6.07 5.29 7.64
C ILE A 74 7.25 6.26 7.46
N ALA A 75 7.77 6.42 6.24
CA ALA A 75 8.88 7.30 5.92
C ALA A 75 8.39 8.71 5.53
N LEU A 76 8.97 9.74 6.12
CA LEU A 76 8.63 11.14 5.83
C LEU A 76 9.00 11.54 4.41
N GLU A 77 10.06 10.96 3.85
CA GLU A 77 10.47 11.17 2.46
C GLU A 77 9.38 10.70 1.49
N SER A 78 8.81 9.52 1.75
CA SER A 78 7.71 8.99 0.93
C SER A 78 6.45 9.85 1.05
N LEU A 79 6.14 10.34 2.25
CA LEU A 79 5.04 11.27 2.47
C LEU A 79 5.27 12.58 1.69
N THR A 80 6.49 13.12 1.71
CA THR A 80 6.84 14.34 0.97
C THR A 80 6.64 14.18 -0.54
N VAL A 81 7.08 13.05 -1.10
CA VAL A 81 6.89 12.73 -2.52
C VAL A 81 5.41 12.65 -2.86
N LEU A 82 4.61 11.97 -2.02
CA LEU A 82 3.17 11.85 -2.23
C LEU A 82 2.47 13.19 -2.14
N MET A 83 2.77 14.00 -1.13
CA MET A 83 2.15 15.33 -0.97
C MET A 83 2.45 16.26 -2.15
N SER A 84 3.68 16.23 -2.67
CA SER A 84 4.04 16.99 -3.88
C SER A 84 3.25 16.50 -5.09
N TYR A 85 3.14 15.19 -5.28
CA TYR A 85 2.36 14.59 -6.36
C TYR A 85 0.89 15.03 -6.31
N LEU A 86 0.25 14.92 -5.14
CA LEU A 86 -1.16 15.29 -4.95
C LEU A 86 -1.38 16.77 -5.28
N LYS A 87 -0.48 17.64 -4.79
CA LYS A 87 -0.54 19.08 -5.06
C LYS A 87 -0.40 19.40 -6.56
N GLU A 88 0.57 18.80 -7.24
CA GLU A 88 0.83 18.99 -8.67
C GLU A 88 -0.37 18.56 -9.54
N ARG A 89 -1.07 17.51 -9.13
CA ARG A 89 -2.21 16.93 -9.84
C ARG A 89 -3.56 17.50 -9.42
N GLY A 90 -3.60 18.33 -8.36
CA GLY A 90 -4.86 18.85 -7.79
C GLY A 90 -5.75 17.75 -7.21
N ILE A 91 -5.15 16.68 -6.68
CA ILE A 91 -5.87 15.55 -6.10
C ILE A 91 -6.05 15.80 -4.61
N GLU A 92 -7.30 15.76 -4.14
CA GLU A 92 -7.61 15.75 -2.71
C GLU A 92 -7.45 14.36 -2.12
N ALA A 93 -7.03 14.31 -0.86
CA ALA A 93 -6.84 13.05 -0.14
C ALA A 93 -7.21 13.21 1.33
N GLU A 94 -7.77 12.15 1.91
CA GLU A 94 -7.91 12.02 3.35
C GLU A 94 -6.59 11.50 3.92
N ILE A 95 -6.09 12.12 4.99
CA ILE A 95 -4.82 11.76 5.62
C ILE A 95 -5.08 11.50 7.10
N LEU A 96 -4.81 10.27 7.54
CA LEU A 96 -4.86 9.86 8.93
C LEU A 96 -3.45 9.56 9.43
N SER A 97 -3.17 9.90 10.68
CA SER A 97 -1.98 9.44 11.39
C SER A 97 -2.39 8.51 12.53
N MET A 98 -1.78 7.33 12.58
CA MET A 98 -1.99 6.37 13.66
C MET A 98 -0.71 6.14 14.44
N GLN A 99 -0.84 6.15 15.78
CA GLN A 99 0.23 5.79 16.71
C GLN A 99 -0.24 4.61 17.56
N ILE A 100 0.54 3.54 17.55
CA ILE A 100 0.22 2.31 18.26
C ILE A 100 1.36 1.99 19.22
N ALA A 101 1.01 1.60 20.43
CA ALA A 101 1.96 1.02 21.37
C ALA A 101 1.42 -0.33 21.86
N LYS A 102 2.31 -1.27 22.08
CA LYS A 102 2.01 -2.59 22.61
C LYS A 102 2.67 -2.77 23.96
N ALA A 103 1.98 -3.43 24.90
CA ALA A 103 2.57 -3.83 26.15
C ALA A 103 3.50 -5.03 25.92
N GLU A 104 4.76 -4.91 26.35
CA GLU A 104 5.73 -6.01 26.37
C GLU A 104 6.07 -6.33 27.82
N LYS A 105 6.08 -7.63 28.15
CA LYS A 105 6.46 -8.10 29.50
C LYS A 105 7.98 -8.06 29.62
N ILE A 106 8.46 -7.31 30.62
CA ILE A 106 9.88 -7.21 30.97
C ILE A 106 10.02 -7.57 32.46
N GLY A 107 10.52 -8.74 32.75
CA GLY A 107 10.56 -9.26 34.12
C GLY A 107 9.15 -9.43 34.72
N SER A 108 8.86 -8.74 35.83
CA SER A 108 7.56 -8.73 36.48
C SER A 108 6.63 -7.61 36.07
N SER A 109 7.09 -6.72 35.18
CA SER A 109 6.37 -5.52 34.74
C SER A 109 5.97 -5.58 33.27
N HIS A 110 5.01 -4.74 32.88
CA HIS A 110 4.64 -4.52 31.48
C HIS A 110 4.98 -3.07 31.10
N LEU A 111 5.76 -2.91 30.06
CA LEU A 111 6.10 -1.60 29.50
C LEU A 111 5.43 -1.39 28.14
N MET A 112 4.95 -0.18 27.89
CA MET A 112 4.42 0.18 26.58
C MET A 112 5.57 0.47 25.61
N LYS A 113 5.61 -0.27 24.50
CA LYS A 113 6.57 -0.09 23.42
C LYS A 113 5.87 0.52 22.21
N GLY A 114 6.29 1.73 21.86
CA GLY A 114 5.78 2.42 20.67
C GLY A 114 6.16 1.69 19.38
N GLN A 115 5.23 1.66 18.44
CA GLN A 115 5.48 1.28 17.05
C GLN A 115 5.76 2.54 16.23
N ASN A 116 6.30 2.38 15.00
CA ASN A 116 6.43 3.52 14.10
C ASN A 116 5.06 4.15 13.83
N PRO A 117 4.94 5.49 13.89
CA PRO A 117 3.75 6.16 13.39
C PRO A 117 3.48 5.78 11.93
N ILE A 118 2.22 5.57 11.60
CA ILE A 118 1.77 5.23 10.26
C ILE A 118 0.93 6.38 9.74
N TYR A 119 1.18 6.80 8.50
CA TYR A 119 0.29 7.66 7.73
C TYR A 119 -0.53 6.80 6.79
N ILE A 120 -1.85 6.92 6.86
CA ILE A 120 -2.80 6.26 5.98
C ILE A 120 -3.42 7.34 5.12
N ILE A 121 -3.18 7.27 3.82
CA ILE A 121 -3.66 8.24 2.86
C ILE A 121 -4.65 7.56 1.91
N SER A 122 -5.86 8.13 1.83
CA SER A 122 -6.92 7.65 0.94
C SER A 122 -7.20 8.70 -0.14
N LEU A 123 -7.16 8.30 -1.40
CA LEU A 123 -7.37 9.19 -2.54
C LEU A 123 -8.12 8.50 -3.69
N GLY A 124 -8.69 9.30 -4.58
CA GLY A 124 -9.45 8.82 -5.73
C GLY A 124 -10.77 8.15 -5.36
N GLY A 125 -11.47 7.65 -6.37
CA GLY A 125 -12.82 7.11 -6.24
C GLY A 125 -13.86 8.21 -6.06
N ASN A 126 -15.05 8.04 -6.62
CA ASN A 126 -16.19 8.86 -6.23
C ASN A 126 -16.64 8.38 -4.86
N GLU A 127 -16.81 9.28 -3.89
CA GLU A 127 -17.52 8.98 -2.66
C GLU A 127 -18.95 8.54 -3.06
N ALA A 128 -19.27 7.30 -2.73
CA ALA A 128 -20.60 6.78 -2.92
C ALA A 128 -21.49 7.22 -1.76
#